data_e7f8b5b9b3fb69e32a2d8e698fbd9394
#
_entry.id   e7f8b5b9b3fb69e32a2d8e698fbd9394
#
_cell.length_a   1.000
_cell.length_b   1.000
_cell.length_c   1.000
_cell.angle_alpha   90.00
_cell.angle_beta   90.00
_cell.angle_gamma   90.00
#
_symmetry.space_group_name_H-M   'P 1'
#
loop_
_entity.id
_entity.type
_entity.pdbx_description
1 polymer ?
#
loop_
_entity_poly.entity_id
_entity_poly.type
_entity_poly.pdbx_seq_one_letter_code
_entity_poly.pdbx_strand_id
1 'polypeptide(L)'
;MLRLTNIGNLSTYNSATGLFEKITNCNIDIENNLIVNIDKNNRNGIENIIDCKQKLVTPGFVDAHTHPVFKNGREKEFIQRISGKSYEEIFNDGGGINSSIIGVREISETNLLDIVMKRMDEFLSLGTTTIESKTGYGLDTESELKSLRVLDYVNNNHKIDVFPTFLGAHSVPEEFNGDSTSYVELICSEMIPAVAEQGIAKFCDVFCEQGYFDYKD
;
A
#
# COMPACT_ATOMS: atom_id res chain seq x y z
N MET A 1 25.25 15.34 -6.88
CA MET A 1 24.16 16.33 -7.00
C MET A 1 23.36 16.05 -8.27
N LEU A 2 22.04 16.02 -8.21
CA LEU A 2 21.10 15.95 -9.32
C LEU A 2 20.37 17.27 -9.44
N ARG A 3 20.17 17.78 -10.66
CA ARG A 3 19.38 18.99 -10.91
C ARG A 3 18.20 18.69 -11.81
N LEU A 4 17.00 19.02 -11.37
CA LEU A 4 15.82 19.11 -12.22
C LEU A 4 15.74 20.53 -12.78
N THR A 5 15.70 20.68 -14.10
CA THR A 5 15.68 21.98 -14.76
C THR A 5 14.40 22.18 -15.57
N ASN A 6 14.15 23.44 -15.93
CA ASN A 6 13.05 23.77 -16.83
C ASN A 6 11.69 23.27 -16.34
N ILE A 7 11.44 23.42 -15.03
CA ILE A 7 10.16 23.09 -14.40
C ILE A 7 9.18 24.21 -14.70
N GLY A 8 8.08 23.93 -15.41
CA GLY A 8 7.04 24.91 -15.69
C GLY A 8 6.23 25.30 -14.47
N ASN A 9 5.81 24.32 -13.71
CA ASN A 9 5.11 24.50 -12.43
C ASN A 9 5.66 23.49 -11.41
N LEU A 10 6.07 23.95 -10.26
CA LEU A 10 6.38 23.16 -9.09
C LEU A 10 5.27 23.34 -8.06
N SER A 11 4.63 22.25 -7.65
CA SER A 11 3.80 22.22 -6.44
C SER A 11 4.64 21.60 -5.33
N THR A 12 4.82 22.31 -4.23
CA THR A 12 5.65 21.85 -3.10
C THR A 12 5.04 22.25 -1.76
N TYR A 13 5.38 21.52 -0.72
CA TYR A 13 4.97 21.84 0.64
C TYR A 13 6.05 22.67 1.31
N ASN A 14 5.65 23.82 1.87
CA ASN A 14 6.53 24.66 2.67
C ASN A 14 6.30 24.36 4.15
N SER A 15 7.28 23.70 4.78
CA SER A 15 7.19 23.32 6.19
C SER A 15 7.17 24.53 7.17
N ALA A 16 7.70 25.69 6.75
CA ALA A 16 7.70 26.88 7.58
C ALA A 16 6.32 27.56 7.65
N THR A 17 5.55 27.48 6.57
CA THR A 17 4.19 28.05 6.49
C THR A 17 3.08 27.03 6.71
N GLY A 18 3.37 25.72 6.60
CA GLY A 18 2.37 24.66 6.64
C GLY A 18 1.47 24.59 5.40
N LEU A 19 1.84 25.23 4.31
CA LEU A 19 1.00 25.37 3.11
C LEU A 19 1.67 24.78 1.88
N PHE A 20 0.85 24.35 0.92
CA PHE A 20 1.31 24.06 -0.44
C PHE A 20 1.53 25.37 -1.19
N GLU A 21 2.67 25.44 -1.87
CA GLU A 21 3.06 26.57 -2.70
C GLU A 21 3.20 26.15 -4.16
N LYS A 22 2.90 27.08 -5.06
CA LYS A 22 3.14 26.95 -6.49
C LYS A 22 4.26 27.88 -6.91
N ILE A 23 5.37 27.32 -7.39
CA ILE A 23 6.51 28.04 -7.93
C ILE A 23 6.58 27.80 -9.44
N THR A 24 6.73 28.85 -10.23
CA THR A 24 6.78 28.75 -11.69
C THR A 24 8.18 29.02 -12.24
N ASN A 25 8.52 28.34 -13.35
CA ASN A 25 9.80 28.52 -14.05
C ASN A 25 11.00 28.42 -13.10
N CYS A 26 11.15 27.28 -12.47
CA CYS A 26 12.20 27.03 -11.48
C CYS A 26 13.00 25.75 -11.76
N ASN A 27 14.03 25.56 -10.96
CA ASN A 27 14.88 24.36 -10.93
C ASN A 27 14.97 23.86 -9.51
N ILE A 28 15.28 22.57 -9.33
CA ILE A 28 15.49 21.91 -8.03
C ILE A 28 16.87 21.26 -8.02
N ASP A 29 17.64 21.52 -6.98
CA ASP A 29 18.88 20.79 -6.71
C ASP A 29 18.65 19.74 -5.61
N ILE A 30 19.09 18.51 -5.88
CA ILE A 30 18.95 17.37 -4.97
C ILE A 30 20.35 16.83 -4.68
N GLU A 31 20.65 16.69 -3.39
CA GLU A 31 21.88 16.11 -2.92
C GLU A 31 21.61 15.20 -1.72
N ASN A 32 22.21 13.99 -1.71
CA ASN A 32 21.97 12.99 -0.67
C ASN A 32 20.49 12.74 -0.38
N ASN A 33 19.68 12.62 -1.45
CA ASN A 33 18.23 12.40 -1.41
C ASN A 33 17.41 13.55 -0.78
N LEU A 34 18.00 14.72 -0.60
CA LEU A 34 17.34 15.89 -0.05
C LEU A 34 17.30 17.02 -1.08
N ILE A 35 16.19 17.75 -1.11
CA ILE A 35 16.08 19.01 -1.85
C ILE A 35 16.91 20.06 -1.09
N VAL A 36 18.02 20.49 -1.68
CA VAL A 36 18.93 21.44 -1.06
C VAL A 36 18.73 22.86 -1.56
N ASN A 37 18.10 23.04 -2.73
CA ASN A 37 17.84 24.36 -3.28
C ASN A 37 16.69 24.33 -4.31
N ILE A 38 15.94 25.42 -4.36
CA ILE A 38 14.95 25.73 -5.40
C ILE A 38 15.23 27.12 -5.89
N ASP A 39 15.57 27.30 -7.17
CA ASP A 39 15.91 28.60 -7.75
C ASP A 39 15.41 28.75 -9.21
N LYS A 40 15.64 29.93 -9.78
CA LYS A 40 15.37 30.25 -11.19
C LYS A 40 16.63 30.45 -12.01
N ASN A 41 17.80 30.20 -11.43
CA ASN A 41 19.07 30.52 -12.04
C ASN A 41 19.62 29.33 -12.83
N ASN A 42 20.30 29.60 -13.93
CA ASN A 42 21.12 28.58 -14.58
C ASN A 42 22.42 28.40 -13.81
N ARG A 43 22.78 27.16 -13.55
CA ARG A 43 24.05 26.79 -12.91
C ARG A 43 24.84 25.90 -13.86
N ASN A 44 26.13 26.23 -14.04
CA ASN A 44 27.08 25.42 -14.80
C ASN A 44 27.79 24.41 -13.88
N GLY A 45 28.33 23.34 -14.47
CA GLY A 45 29.16 22.37 -13.74
C GLY A 45 28.36 21.28 -13.00
N ILE A 46 27.07 21.11 -13.28
CA ILE A 46 26.28 19.99 -12.77
C ILE A 46 26.21 18.93 -13.85
N GLU A 47 26.68 17.72 -13.54
CA GLU A 47 26.76 16.62 -14.51
C GLU A 47 25.42 15.88 -14.69
N ASN A 48 24.66 15.71 -13.60
CA ASN A 48 23.38 15.00 -13.62
C ASN A 48 22.22 16.00 -13.73
N ILE A 49 21.63 16.12 -14.91
CA ILE A 49 20.53 17.03 -15.19
C ILE A 49 19.37 16.26 -15.81
N ILE A 50 18.15 16.54 -15.28
CA ILE A 50 16.89 16.11 -15.89
C ILE A 50 16.15 17.37 -16.35
N ASP A 51 15.90 17.49 -17.65
CA ASP A 51 15.05 18.53 -18.21
C ASP A 51 13.57 18.16 -18.06
N CYS A 52 12.85 18.91 -17.24
CA CYS A 52 11.42 18.72 -16.99
C CYS A 52 10.51 19.26 -18.11
N LYS A 53 11.07 19.89 -19.16
CA LYS A 53 10.36 20.30 -20.38
C LYS A 53 9.09 21.11 -20.10
N GLN A 54 9.18 22.06 -19.19
CA GLN A 54 8.06 22.92 -18.74
C GLN A 54 6.86 22.13 -18.14
N LYS A 55 7.06 20.89 -17.71
CA LYS A 55 6.02 20.09 -17.09
C LYS A 55 5.77 20.50 -15.63
N LEU A 56 4.67 20.01 -15.10
CA LEU A 56 4.38 20.03 -13.66
C LEU A 56 5.30 19.03 -12.94
N VAL A 57 5.87 19.48 -11.83
CA VAL A 57 6.59 18.64 -10.86
C VAL A 57 5.87 18.73 -9.51
N THR A 58 5.62 17.61 -8.90
CA THR A 58 4.98 17.46 -7.58
C THR A 58 5.81 16.56 -6.69
N PRO A 59 5.63 16.57 -5.37
CA PRO A 59 6.03 15.45 -4.52
C PRO A 59 5.43 14.14 -5.04
N GLY A 60 6.07 13.02 -4.76
CA GLY A 60 5.47 11.70 -4.99
C GLY A 60 4.14 11.56 -4.27
N PHE A 61 3.22 10.79 -4.84
CA PHE A 61 1.93 10.56 -4.21
C PHE A 61 2.08 9.64 -3.00
N VAL A 62 1.28 9.93 -1.97
CA VAL A 62 1.13 9.07 -0.79
C VAL A 62 -0.25 8.45 -0.86
N ASP A 63 -0.31 7.12 -0.93
CA ASP A 63 -1.56 6.37 -0.87
C ASP A 63 -1.73 5.80 0.55
N ALA A 64 -2.67 6.35 1.28
CA ALA A 64 -2.86 6.07 2.70
C ALA A 64 -3.76 4.86 2.99
N HIS A 65 -4.20 4.11 1.96
CA HIS A 65 -5.04 2.92 2.16
C HIS A 65 -4.93 1.98 0.97
N THR A 66 -4.09 0.94 1.08
CA THR A 66 -3.92 -0.05 0.02
C THR A 66 -3.90 -1.48 0.54
N HIS A 67 -4.24 -2.44 -0.34
CA HIS A 67 -4.21 -3.88 -0.06
C HIS A 67 -3.45 -4.61 -1.18
N PRO A 68 -2.12 -4.48 -1.30
CA PRO A 68 -1.37 -5.08 -2.42
C PRO A 68 -1.05 -6.55 -2.23
N VAL A 69 -1.24 -7.13 -1.03
CA VAL A 69 -0.83 -8.48 -0.69
C VAL A 69 -1.95 -9.48 -0.97
N PHE A 70 -2.04 -9.94 -2.21
CA PHE A 70 -2.98 -10.99 -2.65
C PHE A 70 -2.44 -11.71 -3.89
N LYS A 71 -2.88 -12.97 -4.11
CA LYS A 71 -2.41 -13.82 -5.22
C LYS A 71 -3.02 -13.38 -6.56
N ASN A 72 -4.33 -13.41 -6.66
CA ASN A 72 -5.06 -13.21 -7.92
C ASN A 72 -5.92 -11.95 -7.85
N GLY A 73 -6.01 -11.22 -8.97
CA GLY A 73 -7.00 -10.16 -9.13
C GLY A 73 -8.42 -10.71 -9.20
N ARG A 74 -9.38 -9.81 -9.03
CA ARG A 74 -10.82 -10.12 -9.01
C ARG A 74 -11.54 -9.57 -10.24
N GLU A 75 -10.85 -9.45 -11.38
CA GLU A 75 -11.38 -8.89 -12.63
C GLU A 75 -12.58 -9.69 -13.16
N LYS A 76 -12.58 -11.01 -12.94
CA LYS A 76 -13.69 -11.88 -13.32
C LYS A 76 -14.97 -11.55 -12.56
N GLU A 77 -14.88 -11.20 -11.29
CA GLU A 77 -16.02 -10.80 -10.47
C GLU A 77 -16.59 -9.46 -10.95
N PHE A 78 -15.74 -8.54 -11.39
CA PHE A 78 -16.17 -7.29 -12.01
C PHE A 78 -17.01 -7.55 -13.26
N ILE A 79 -16.56 -8.46 -14.13
CA ILE A 79 -17.32 -8.87 -15.32
C ILE A 79 -18.66 -9.52 -14.92
N GLN A 80 -18.69 -10.38 -13.91
CA GLN A 80 -19.91 -11.00 -13.41
C GLN A 80 -20.91 -9.97 -12.87
N ARG A 81 -20.43 -8.95 -12.14
CA ARG A 81 -21.26 -7.84 -11.63
C ARG A 81 -21.86 -7.00 -12.76
N ILE A 82 -21.08 -6.66 -13.78
CA ILE A 82 -21.59 -5.94 -14.96
C ILE A 82 -22.63 -6.80 -15.71
N SER A 83 -22.48 -8.12 -15.71
CA SER A 83 -23.40 -9.06 -16.32
C SER A 83 -24.68 -9.29 -15.49
N GLY A 84 -24.83 -8.60 -14.35
CA GLY A 84 -26.03 -8.62 -13.52
C GLY A 84 -26.03 -9.63 -12.38
N LYS A 85 -24.90 -10.36 -12.12
CA LYS A 85 -24.82 -11.21 -10.94
C LYS A 85 -24.79 -10.39 -9.66
N SER A 86 -25.53 -10.85 -8.65
CA SER A 86 -25.50 -10.28 -7.31
C SER A 86 -24.18 -10.60 -6.61
N TYR A 87 -23.89 -9.86 -5.54
CA TYR A 87 -22.71 -10.16 -4.70
C TYR A 87 -22.81 -11.56 -4.08
N GLU A 88 -24.02 -11.96 -3.66
CA GLU A 88 -24.27 -13.27 -3.07
C GLU A 88 -24.04 -14.43 -4.05
N GLU A 89 -24.46 -14.26 -5.32
CA GLU A 89 -24.18 -15.26 -6.38
C GLU A 89 -22.68 -15.39 -6.65
N ILE A 90 -21.95 -14.28 -6.67
CA ILE A 90 -20.49 -14.29 -6.86
C ILE A 90 -19.79 -14.94 -5.68
N PHE A 91 -20.24 -14.66 -4.46
CA PHE A 91 -19.73 -15.28 -3.24
C PHE A 91 -19.94 -16.79 -3.23
N ASN A 92 -21.15 -17.24 -3.55
CA ASN A 92 -21.49 -18.68 -3.63
C ASN A 92 -20.74 -19.41 -4.74
N ASP A 93 -20.29 -18.71 -5.79
CA ASP A 93 -19.42 -19.25 -6.85
C ASP A 93 -17.94 -19.29 -6.44
N GLY A 94 -17.61 -19.05 -5.17
CA GLY A 94 -16.24 -19.05 -4.63
C GLY A 94 -15.46 -17.77 -4.89
N GLY A 95 -16.14 -16.66 -5.20
CA GLY A 95 -15.59 -15.32 -5.33
C GLY A 95 -15.56 -14.56 -3.99
N GLY A 96 -15.41 -13.27 -4.07
CA GLY A 96 -15.35 -12.42 -2.91
C GLY A 96 -14.02 -12.48 -2.17
N ILE A 97 -14.01 -12.08 -0.90
CA ILE A 97 -12.80 -12.07 -0.06
C ILE A 97 -12.22 -13.46 0.12
N ASN A 98 -13.05 -14.52 0.11
CA ASN A 98 -12.63 -15.90 0.32
C ASN A 98 -11.64 -16.38 -0.74
N SER A 99 -11.81 -16.02 -2.00
CA SER A 99 -10.84 -16.34 -3.05
C SER A 99 -9.47 -15.71 -2.79
N SER A 100 -9.44 -14.52 -2.21
CA SER A 100 -8.20 -13.86 -1.82
C SER A 100 -7.55 -14.54 -0.61
N ILE A 101 -8.36 -14.94 0.38
CA ILE A 101 -7.90 -15.65 1.59
C ILE A 101 -7.24 -16.98 1.20
N ILE A 102 -7.93 -17.81 0.44
CA ILE A 102 -7.40 -19.09 -0.05
C ILE A 102 -6.11 -18.83 -0.84
N GLY A 103 -6.12 -17.84 -1.73
CA GLY A 103 -4.97 -17.50 -2.53
C GLY A 103 -3.74 -17.12 -1.70
N VAL A 104 -3.89 -16.30 -0.65
CA VAL A 104 -2.78 -15.92 0.23
C VAL A 104 -2.32 -17.08 1.10
N ARG A 105 -3.23 -17.90 1.61
CA ARG A 105 -2.87 -19.05 2.43
C ARG A 105 -2.05 -20.10 1.67
N GLU A 106 -2.44 -20.41 0.44
CA GLU A 106 -1.82 -21.47 -0.38
C GLU A 106 -0.52 -21.05 -1.07
N ILE A 107 -0.35 -19.77 -1.39
CA ILE A 107 0.83 -19.32 -2.14
C ILE A 107 2.08 -19.33 -1.25
N SER A 108 3.22 -19.74 -1.81
CA SER A 108 4.50 -19.61 -1.12
C SER A 108 4.87 -18.13 -0.94
N GLU A 109 5.61 -17.83 0.13
CA GLU A 109 6.09 -16.48 0.42
C GLU A 109 6.87 -15.88 -0.75
N THR A 110 7.76 -16.66 -1.38
CA THR A 110 8.54 -16.22 -2.55
C THR A 110 7.66 -15.83 -3.73
N ASN A 111 6.67 -16.64 -4.06
CA ASN A 111 5.77 -16.34 -5.19
C ASN A 111 4.86 -15.14 -4.88
N LEU A 112 4.42 -14.99 -3.63
CA LEU A 112 3.67 -13.82 -3.19
C LEU A 112 4.51 -12.55 -3.29
N LEU A 113 5.77 -12.63 -2.87
CA LEU A 113 6.72 -11.52 -2.98
C LEU A 113 6.90 -11.08 -4.44
N ASP A 114 7.11 -12.01 -5.37
CA ASP A 114 7.27 -11.69 -6.80
C ASP A 114 6.06 -10.93 -7.38
N ILE A 115 4.86 -11.29 -6.92
CA ILE A 115 3.62 -10.61 -7.32
C ILE A 115 3.55 -9.21 -6.72
N VAL A 116 3.85 -9.08 -5.42
CA VAL A 116 3.79 -7.80 -4.71
C VAL A 116 4.83 -6.83 -5.26
N MET A 117 6.05 -7.28 -5.54
CA MET A 117 7.09 -6.44 -6.16
C MET A 117 6.64 -5.82 -7.49
N LYS A 118 5.97 -6.59 -8.35
CA LYS A 118 5.42 -6.07 -9.61
C LYS A 118 4.35 -5.01 -9.40
N ARG A 119 3.49 -5.19 -8.38
CA ARG A 119 2.50 -4.17 -8.00
C ARG A 119 3.15 -2.89 -7.50
N MET A 120 4.28 -3.01 -6.78
CA MET A 120 5.05 -1.83 -6.37
C MET A 120 5.63 -1.07 -7.56
N ASP A 121 6.12 -1.77 -8.59
CA ASP A 121 6.52 -1.15 -9.84
C ASP A 121 5.36 -0.39 -10.51
N GLU A 122 4.14 -0.94 -10.48
CA GLU A 122 2.94 -0.29 -11.01
C GLU A 122 2.60 0.98 -10.21
N PHE A 123 2.57 0.93 -8.87
CA PHE A 123 2.37 2.11 -8.02
C PHE A 123 3.39 3.21 -8.36
N LEU A 124 4.67 2.83 -8.42
CA LEU A 124 5.75 3.78 -8.71
C LEU A 124 5.62 4.36 -10.12
N SER A 125 5.23 3.57 -11.11
CA SER A 125 5.02 4.02 -12.49
C SER A 125 3.90 5.07 -12.62
N LEU A 126 2.93 5.03 -11.69
CA LEU A 126 1.82 5.98 -11.61
C LEU A 126 2.12 7.18 -10.70
N GLY A 127 3.33 7.24 -10.12
CA GLY A 127 3.80 8.36 -9.31
C GLY A 127 3.60 8.21 -7.81
N THR A 128 3.11 7.07 -7.32
CA THR A 128 2.99 6.78 -5.90
C THR A 128 4.35 6.34 -5.36
N THR A 129 4.87 7.05 -4.38
CA THR A 129 6.19 6.79 -3.78
C THR A 129 6.11 6.29 -2.35
N THR A 130 4.95 6.41 -1.71
CA THR A 130 4.71 5.98 -0.33
C THR A 130 3.32 5.36 -0.24
N ILE A 131 3.21 4.20 0.40
CA ILE A 131 1.93 3.53 0.63
C ILE A 131 1.78 3.09 2.08
N GLU A 132 0.59 3.19 2.60
CA GLU A 132 0.13 2.36 3.70
C GLU A 132 -0.39 1.05 3.11
N SER A 133 0.12 -0.07 3.60
CA SER A 133 -0.17 -1.39 3.05
C SER A 133 -0.71 -2.33 4.13
N LYS A 134 -1.96 -2.74 3.94
CA LYS A 134 -2.66 -3.62 4.88
C LYS A 134 -2.45 -5.09 4.50
N THR A 135 -2.36 -5.93 5.53
CA THR A 135 -2.63 -7.37 5.44
C THR A 135 -4.14 -7.62 5.37
N GLY A 136 -4.65 -8.72 5.89
CA GLY A 136 -6.09 -8.96 6.01
C GLY A 136 -6.68 -9.85 4.91
N TYR A 137 -5.82 -10.55 4.17
CA TYR A 137 -6.23 -11.63 3.26
C TYR A 137 -5.64 -12.98 3.66
N GLY A 138 -4.93 -13.08 4.78
CA GLY A 138 -4.54 -14.36 5.37
C GLY A 138 -5.60 -14.88 6.34
N LEU A 139 -5.97 -14.04 7.27
CA LEU A 139 -6.95 -14.26 8.34
C LEU A 139 -6.65 -15.51 9.20
N ASP A 140 -5.39 -15.91 9.24
CA ASP A 140 -4.78 -16.79 10.21
C ASP A 140 -3.40 -16.26 10.58
N THR A 141 -2.87 -16.68 11.73
CA THR A 141 -1.63 -16.12 12.29
C THR A 141 -0.47 -16.22 11.30
N GLU A 142 -0.21 -17.38 10.73
CA GLU A 142 0.95 -17.59 9.85
C GLU A 142 0.83 -16.82 8.52
N SER A 143 -0.35 -16.78 7.93
CA SER A 143 -0.58 -16.09 6.66
C SER A 143 -0.53 -14.56 6.80
N GLU A 144 -0.96 -14.02 7.95
CA GLU A 144 -0.81 -12.59 8.27
C GLU A 144 0.67 -12.24 8.51
N LEU A 145 1.40 -13.04 9.29
CA LEU A 145 2.84 -12.87 9.50
C LEU A 145 3.63 -12.99 8.20
N LYS A 146 3.27 -13.94 7.31
CA LYS A 146 3.84 -14.09 5.97
C LYS A 146 3.62 -12.82 5.14
N SER A 147 2.42 -12.28 5.17
CA SER A 147 2.07 -11.05 4.46
C SER A 147 2.91 -9.86 4.94
N LEU A 148 3.11 -9.74 6.24
CA LEU A 148 3.99 -8.72 6.83
C LEU A 148 5.45 -8.91 6.43
N ARG A 149 5.98 -10.16 6.41
CA ARG A 149 7.36 -10.43 5.94
C ARG A 149 7.56 -10.01 4.48
N VAL A 150 6.57 -10.26 3.61
CA VAL A 150 6.59 -9.81 2.23
C VAL A 150 6.67 -8.29 2.14
N LEU A 151 5.88 -7.56 2.95
CA LEU A 151 5.89 -6.10 2.97
C LEU A 151 7.21 -5.54 3.52
N ASP A 152 7.79 -6.17 4.54
CA ASP A 152 9.11 -5.79 5.06
C ASP A 152 10.21 -5.97 4.02
N TYR A 153 10.20 -7.10 3.31
CA TYR A 153 11.15 -7.32 2.21
C TYR A 153 11.02 -6.25 1.12
N VAL A 154 9.79 -5.92 0.71
CA VAL A 154 9.51 -4.85 -0.26
C VAL A 154 10.09 -3.53 0.24
N ASN A 155 9.78 -3.13 1.48
CA ASN A 155 10.24 -1.87 2.06
C ASN A 155 11.77 -1.75 2.10
N ASN A 156 12.47 -2.87 2.26
CA ASN A 156 13.94 -2.90 2.29
C ASN A 156 14.60 -3.02 0.91
N ASN A 157 13.87 -3.43 -0.14
CA ASN A 157 14.44 -3.77 -1.44
C ASN A 157 13.79 -3.05 -2.63
N HIS A 158 12.73 -2.30 -2.43
CA HIS A 158 12.07 -1.49 -3.46
C HIS A 158 12.28 0.01 -3.20
N LYS A 159 11.95 0.86 -4.19
CA LYS A 159 12.09 2.32 -4.09
C LYS A 159 10.88 3.02 -3.48
N ILE A 160 9.78 2.29 -3.29
CA ILE A 160 8.57 2.79 -2.64
C ILE A 160 8.70 2.61 -1.13
N ASP A 161 8.31 3.62 -0.36
CA ASP A 161 8.23 3.51 1.09
C ASP A 161 6.94 2.80 1.48
N VAL A 162 7.03 1.74 2.28
CA VAL A 162 5.88 0.94 2.71
C VAL A 162 5.68 1.06 4.22
N PHE A 163 4.48 1.39 4.63
CA PHE A 163 4.03 1.39 6.03
C PHE A 163 3.08 0.21 6.25
N PRO A 164 3.57 -0.94 6.77
CA PRO A 164 2.74 -2.12 6.96
C PRO A 164 1.72 -1.92 8.08
N THR A 165 0.46 -2.29 7.80
CA THR A 165 -0.64 -2.31 8.75
C THR A 165 -1.15 -3.74 8.90
N PHE A 166 -1.23 -4.23 10.14
CA PHE A 166 -1.91 -5.48 10.44
C PHE A 166 -3.43 -5.27 10.43
N LEU A 167 -4.15 -6.03 9.62
CA LEU A 167 -5.61 -6.01 9.50
C LEU A 167 -6.19 -7.42 9.64
N GLY A 168 -5.89 -8.14 10.73
CA GLY A 168 -6.52 -9.43 11.01
C GLY A 168 -8.04 -9.33 11.12
N ALA A 169 -8.55 -8.23 11.65
CA ALA A 169 -9.98 -7.93 11.73
C ALA A 169 -10.53 -7.34 10.41
N HIS A 170 -10.29 -7.98 9.27
CA HIS A 170 -10.82 -7.57 7.95
C HIS A 170 -12.14 -8.27 7.63
N SER A 171 -12.26 -9.55 7.97
CA SER A 171 -13.48 -10.34 7.83
C SER A 171 -13.38 -11.55 8.77
N VAL A 172 -14.49 -12.15 9.14
CA VAL A 172 -14.51 -13.44 9.85
C VAL A 172 -14.32 -14.54 8.80
N PRO A 173 -13.27 -15.39 8.87
CA PRO A 173 -13.04 -16.45 7.89
C PRO A 173 -14.05 -17.59 8.05
N GLU A 174 -14.27 -18.36 6.98
CA GLU A 174 -15.32 -19.37 6.89
C GLU A 174 -15.28 -20.44 7.98
N GLU A 175 -14.09 -20.83 8.42
CA GLU A 175 -13.91 -21.83 9.46
C GLU A 175 -14.50 -21.46 10.82
N PHE A 176 -14.76 -20.16 11.04
CA PHE A 176 -15.46 -19.67 12.24
C PHE A 176 -16.99 -19.64 12.10
N ASN A 177 -17.54 -19.99 10.91
CA ASN A 177 -18.98 -20.05 10.66
C ASN A 177 -19.76 -18.78 11.10
N GLY A 178 -19.13 -17.61 10.97
CA GLY A 178 -19.72 -16.34 11.38
C GLY A 178 -19.60 -16.01 12.87
N ASP A 179 -18.89 -16.83 13.67
CA ASP A 179 -18.60 -16.54 15.08
C ASP A 179 -17.46 -15.50 15.18
N SER A 180 -17.85 -14.21 15.17
CA SER A 180 -16.91 -13.10 15.32
C SER A 180 -16.20 -13.13 16.66
N THR A 181 -16.90 -13.53 17.73
CA THR A 181 -16.34 -13.54 19.08
C THR A 181 -15.13 -14.47 19.20
N SER A 182 -15.26 -15.72 18.74
CA SER A 182 -14.14 -16.67 18.75
C SER A 182 -13.00 -16.22 17.85
N TYR A 183 -13.30 -15.58 16.72
CA TYR A 183 -12.26 -15.05 15.82
C TYR A 183 -11.55 -13.83 16.44
N VAL A 184 -12.26 -12.92 17.08
CA VAL A 184 -11.66 -11.79 17.81
C VAL A 184 -10.78 -12.28 18.96
N GLU A 185 -11.19 -13.35 19.66
CA GLU A 185 -10.35 -13.98 20.67
C GLU A 185 -9.02 -14.49 20.09
N LEU A 186 -9.05 -15.13 18.91
CA LEU A 186 -7.83 -15.53 18.18
C LEU A 186 -6.96 -14.31 17.81
N ILE A 187 -7.57 -13.25 17.28
CA ILE A 187 -6.84 -12.02 16.93
C ILE A 187 -6.13 -11.46 18.18
N CYS A 188 -6.86 -11.31 19.28
CA CYS A 188 -6.33 -10.68 20.48
C CYS A 188 -5.33 -11.54 21.26
N SER A 189 -5.59 -12.87 21.34
CA SER A 189 -4.77 -13.77 22.16
C SER A 189 -3.56 -14.35 21.44
N GLU A 190 -3.57 -14.41 20.11
CA GLU A 190 -2.52 -15.04 19.32
C GLU A 190 -1.95 -14.10 18.24
N MET A 191 -2.78 -13.57 17.33
CA MET A 191 -2.27 -12.79 16.18
C MET A 191 -1.58 -11.51 16.61
N ILE A 192 -2.22 -10.67 17.45
CA ILE A 192 -1.62 -9.40 17.89
C ILE A 192 -0.31 -9.62 18.64
N PRO A 193 -0.22 -10.56 19.61
CA PRO A 193 1.06 -10.88 20.24
C PRO A 193 2.15 -11.31 19.24
N ALA A 194 1.82 -12.19 18.29
CA ALA A 194 2.77 -12.66 17.28
C ALA A 194 3.22 -11.54 16.33
N VAL A 195 2.32 -10.67 15.91
CA VAL A 195 2.63 -9.49 15.09
C VAL A 195 3.50 -8.49 15.86
N ALA A 196 3.22 -8.29 17.14
CA ALA A 196 4.03 -7.43 18.02
C ALA A 196 5.44 -8.00 18.22
N GLU A 197 5.58 -9.32 18.40
CA GLU A 197 6.89 -9.99 18.49
C GLU A 197 7.65 -9.89 17.17
N GLN A 198 6.97 -10.03 16.02
CA GLN A 198 7.59 -9.88 14.69
C GLN A 198 8.10 -8.45 14.46
N GLY A 199 7.44 -7.42 14.98
CA GLY A 199 7.91 -6.03 15.00
C GLY A 199 7.90 -5.31 13.64
N ILE A 200 7.23 -5.84 12.63
CA ILE A 200 7.16 -5.28 11.27
C ILE A 200 6.04 -4.25 11.15
N ALA A 201 4.83 -4.59 11.60
CA ALA A 201 3.66 -3.72 11.49
C ALA A 201 3.87 -2.39 12.22
N LYS A 202 3.46 -1.29 11.59
CA LYS A 202 3.48 0.07 12.16
C LYS A 202 2.13 0.46 12.73
N PHE A 203 1.07 -0.12 12.22
CA PHE A 203 -0.31 0.12 12.61
C PHE A 203 -1.06 -1.20 12.75
N CYS A 204 -2.16 -1.15 13.51
CA CYS A 204 -3.18 -2.17 13.57
C CYS A 204 -4.51 -1.51 13.23
N ASP A 205 -5.31 -2.15 12.38
CA ASP A 205 -6.58 -1.62 11.92
C ASP A 205 -7.70 -2.65 12.07
N VAL A 206 -8.95 -2.19 12.05
CA VAL A 206 -10.16 -3.00 12.15
C VAL A 206 -11.16 -2.53 11.12
N PHE A 207 -11.75 -3.44 10.37
CA PHE A 207 -12.86 -3.13 9.47
C PHE A 207 -14.18 -3.10 10.25
N CYS A 208 -14.40 -2.00 10.97
CA CYS A 208 -15.58 -1.77 11.78
C CYS A 208 -16.72 -1.23 10.91
N GLU A 209 -17.57 -2.12 10.39
CA GLU A 209 -18.67 -1.80 9.47
C GLU A 209 -19.81 -2.81 9.65
N GLN A 210 -21.05 -2.41 9.35
CA GLN A 210 -22.22 -3.30 9.41
C GLN A 210 -22.02 -4.57 8.59
N GLY A 211 -22.14 -5.73 9.21
CA GLY A 211 -21.95 -7.03 8.58
C GLY A 211 -20.54 -7.59 8.64
N TYR A 212 -19.62 -6.87 9.28
CA TYR A 212 -18.25 -7.30 9.58
C TYR A 212 -18.01 -7.28 11.08
N PHE A 213 -17.25 -6.32 11.60
CA PHE A 213 -17.05 -6.15 13.03
C PHE A 213 -17.77 -4.91 13.53
N ASP A 214 -18.29 -4.95 14.76
CA ASP A 214 -18.87 -3.79 15.40
C ASP A 214 -17.98 -3.29 16.54
N TYR A 215 -18.36 -2.15 17.14
CA TYR A 215 -17.58 -1.53 18.22
C TYR A 215 -17.62 -2.31 19.55
N LYS A 216 -18.35 -3.43 19.61
CA LYS A 216 -18.44 -4.30 20.79
C LYS A 216 -17.57 -5.55 20.64
N ASP A 217 -17.20 -5.88 19.41
CA ASP A 217 -16.27 -6.95 19.13
C ASP A 217 -14.85 -6.54 19.58
#